data_28286876c562250a9a49c63f2fcf2907
#
_entry.id   28286876c562250a9a49c63f2fcf2907
#
_cell.length_a   1.000
_cell.length_b   1.000
_cell.length_c   1.000
_cell.angle_alpha   90.00
_cell.angle_beta   90.00
_cell.angle_gamma   90.00
#
_symmetry.space_group_name_H-M   'P 1'
#
loop_
_entity.id
_entity.type
_entity.pdbx_description
1 polymer ?
#
loop_
_entity_poly.entity_id
_entity_poly.type
_entity_poly.pdbx_seq_one_letter_code
_entity_poly.pdbx_strand_id
1 'polypeptide(L)' 'MQTIIEQMIAAMDAIKADINKVDNKSAQARVRKNTLVLEKLGKAYRKEPCKT' A
#
# COMPACT_ATOMS: atom_id res chain seq x y z
N MET A 1 6.51 -16.93 0.76
CA MET A 1 5.68 -16.12 1.68
C MET A 1 6.07 -14.66 1.59
N GLN A 2 5.09 -13.79 1.38
CA GLN A 2 5.38 -12.36 1.31
C GLN A 2 5.50 -11.78 2.71
N THR A 3 6.55 -10.99 2.90
CA THR A 3 6.71 -10.26 4.14
C THR A 3 5.84 -9.01 4.12
N ILE A 4 5.69 -8.36 5.28
CA ILE A 4 4.95 -7.10 5.36
C ILE A 4 5.59 -6.06 4.44
N ILE A 5 6.92 -6.02 4.39
CA ILE A 5 7.62 -5.06 3.54
C ILE A 5 7.31 -5.30 2.07
N GLU A 6 7.31 -6.55 1.64
CA GLU A 6 7.00 -6.87 0.25
C GLU A 6 5.57 -6.46 -0.10
N GLN A 7 4.63 -6.69 0.81
CA GLN A 7 3.25 -6.28 0.61
C GLN A 7 3.13 -4.77 0.54
N MET A 8 3.88 -4.05 1.37
CA MET A 8 3.88 -2.59 1.32
C MET A 8 4.42 -2.08 -0.01
N ILE A 9 5.48 -2.71 -0.52
CA ILE A 9 6.05 -2.33 -1.82
C ILE A 9 5.03 -2.58 -2.92
N ALA A 10 4.34 -3.73 -2.87
CA ALA A 10 3.32 -4.04 -3.86
C ALA A 10 2.18 -3.02 -3.84
N ALA A 11 1.74 -2.63 -2.64
CA ALA A 11 0.70 -1.62 -2.50
C ALA A 11 1.16 -0.26 -3.05
N MET A 12 2.40 0.11 -2.77
CA MET A 12 2.94 1.36 -3.29
C MET A 12 3.05 1.34 -4.81
N ASP A 13 3.47 0.21 -5.37
CA ASP A 13 3.55 0.08 -6.83
C ASP A 13 2.17 0.21 -7.47
N ALA A 14 1.15 -0.39 -6.86
CA ALA A 14 -0.22 -0.26 -7.35
C ALA A 14 -0.68 1.18 -7.30
N ILE A 15 -0.37 1.89 -6.22
CA ILE A 15 -0.72 3.30 -6.09
C ILE A 15 0.00 4.12 -7.16
N LYS A 16 1.28 3.87 -7.38
CA LYS A 16 2.05 4.58 -8.40
C LYS A 16 1.47 4.38 -9.78
N ALA A 17 1.05 3.15 -10.08
CA ALA A 17 0.46 2.85 -11.39
C ALA A 17 -0.83 3.62 -11.60
N ASP A 18 -1.66 3.72 -10.56
CA ASP A 18 -2.96 4.38 -10.67
C ASP A 18 -2.89 5.89 -10.51
N ILE A 19 -1.84 6.40 -9.86
CA ILE A 19 -1.75 7.82 -9.57
C ILE A 19 -1.64 8.65 -10.85
N ASN A 20 -1.11 8.05 -11.91
CA ASN A 20 -1.01 8.71 -13.22
C ASN A 20 -2.34 8.72 -13.96
N LYS A 21 -3.34 8.06 -13.43
CA LYS A 21 -4.67 7.95 -14.03
C LYS A 21 -5.72 8.66 -13.20
N VAL A 22 -5.36 9.84 -12.70
CA VAL A 22 -6.22 10.58 -11.77
C VAL A 22 -7.58 10.97 -12.36
N ASP A 23 -7.69 10.99 -13.67
CA ASP A 23 -8.96 11.31 -14.33
C ASP A 23 -9.94 10.15 -14.31
N ASN A 24 -9.49 8.97 -13.94
CA ASN A 24 -10.32 7.76 -13.93
C ASN A 24 -10.83 7.52 -12.50
N LYS A 25 -12.17 7.52 -12.35
CA LYS A 25 -12.77 7.31 -11.05
C LYS A 25 -12.43 5.93 -10.47
N SER A 26 -12.34 4.93 -11.33
CA SER A 26 -11.97 3.59 -10.88
C SER A 26 -10.54 3.57 -10.32
N ALA A 27 -9.63 4.29 -10.96
CA ALA A 27 -8.26 4.38 -10.48
C ALA A 27 -8.21 5.10 -9.14
N GLN A 28 -9.00 6.16 -8.98
CA GLN A 28 -9.06 6.88 -7.71
C GLN A 28 -9.55 5.98 -6.58
N ALA A 29 -10.58 5.18 -6.86
CA ALA A 29 -11.09 4.25 -5.87
C ALA A 29 -10.05 3.21 -5.47
N ARG A 30 -9.29 2.71 -6.45
CA ARG A 30 -8.21 1.76 -6.16
C ARG A 30 -7.09 2.38 -5.33
N VAL A 31 -6.74 3.62 -5.64
CA VAL A 31 -5.72 4.32 -4.87
C VAL A 31 -6.16 4.46 -3.41
N ARG A 32 -7.40 4.87 -3.19
CA ARG A 32 -7.93 4.99 -1.83
C ARG A 32 -7.89 3.66 -1.10
N LYS A 33 -8.30 2.59 -1.76
CA LYS A 33 -8.30 1.25 -1.17
C LYS A 33 -6.87 0.82 -0.85
N ASN A 34 -5.94 1.05 -1.76
CA ASN A 34 -4.55 0.67 -1.55
C ASN A 34 -3.89 1.47 -0.44
N THR A 35 -4.27 2.75 -0.27
CA THR A 35 -3.73 3.53 0.83
C THR A 35 -4.21 3.00 2.17
N LEU A 36 -5.44 2.50 2.25
CA LEU A 36 -5.94 1.86 3.46
C LEU A 36 -5.18 0.57 3.76
N VAL A 37 -4.90 -0.22 2.73
CA VAL A 37 -4.11 -1.43 2.89
C VAL A 37 -2.71 -1.09 3.38
N LEU A 38 -2.11 -0.08 2.78
CA LEU A 38 -0.77 0.37 3.18
C LEU A 38 -0.75 0.84 4.64
N GLU A 39 -1.80 1.53 5.06
CA GLU A 39 -1.92 1.98 6.44
C GLU A 39 -1.97 0.79 7.40
N LYS A 40 -2.77 -0.22 7.07
CA LYS A 40 -2.86 -1.43 7.90
C LYS A 40 -1.53 -2.15 7.97
N LEU A 41 -0.85 -2.25 6.85
CA LEU A 41 0.47 -2.89 6.81
C LEU A 41 1.48 -2.09 7.62
N GLY A 42 1.41 -0.77 7.55
CA GLY A 42 2.27 0.08 8.35
C GLY A 42 2.08 -0.12 9.84
N LYS A 43 0.83 -0.26 10.27
CA LYS A 43 0.55 -0.53 11.68
C LYS A 43 1.07 -1.89 12.10
N ALA A 44 0.89 -2.89 11.24
CA ALA A 44 1.39 -4.23 11.51
C ALA A 44 2.91 -4.23 11.63
N TYR A 45 3.57 -3.49 10.76
CA TYR A 45 5.02 -3.38 10.80
C TYR A 45 5.51 -2.75 12.10
N ARG A 46 4.81 -1.74 12.57
CA ARG A 46 5.18 -1.06 13.81
C ARG A 46 5.02 -1.95 15.04
N LYS A 47 4.05 -2.87 14.99
CA LYS A 47 3.82 -3.78 16.11
C LYS A 47 4.88 -4.85 16.22
N GLU A 48 5.57 -5.15 15.14
CA GLU A 48 6.62 -6.16 15.19
C GLU A 48 7.82 -5.63 15.97
N PRO A 49 8.49 -6.49 16.76
CA PRO A 49 9.69 -6.07 17.46
C PRO A 49 10.74 -5.57 16.48
N CYS A 50 11.18 -4.36 16.69
CA CYS A 50 12.17 -3.77 15.82
C CYS A 50 13.56 -4.28 16.22
N LYS A 51 14.20 -4.99 15.33
CA LYS A 51 15.51 -5.56 15.56
C LYS A 51 16.58 -4.76 14.85
N THR A 52 16.68 -3.55 15.18
CA THR A 52 17.76 -2.74 14.61
C THR A 52 18.92 -2.61 15.58
#